data_f6d6eb6160dff1300551b81292abd480
#
_entry.id   f6d6eb6160dff1300551b81292abd480
#
_cell.length_a   1.000
_cell.length_b   1.000
_cell.length_c   1.000
_cell.angle_alpha   90.00
_cell.angle_beta   90.00
_cell.angle_gamma   90.00
#
_symmetry.space_group_name_H-M   'P 1'
#
loop_
_entity.id
_entity.type
_entity.pdbx_description
1 polymer ?
#
loop_
_entity_poly.entity_id
_entity_poly.type
_entity_poly.pdbx_seq_one_letter_code
_entity_poly.pdbx_strand_id
1 'polypeptide(L)'
;KNEYGIKEVVTFVADLGQGEDLECIRRKALNSGASEAVVGDLVDDFIERYAFPAIRANALYSEKYPLLTALARPLIAENLVNIARDLNADAVAHGCTGKGNDQVRFDLAINALGPDLKIITPAREWNMSREEAILYGEKFGIPAPVSKKSPYSIDVNLLGRSIEAGLLEDPMIEPTADIFSMTSSIDDSPNSPQDIEIVFKNGFPIGIGNELLTPVEIIKKANDIAGRYGFGRIDMIEDRVVGIKSREIYESPGLLLLIKAHKE
;
A
#
# COMPACT_ATOMS: atom_id res chain seq x y z
N LYS A 1 12.12 18.85 9.58
CA LYS A 1 12.69 19.32 10.83
C LYS A 1 13.10 20.79 10.73
N ASN A 2 14.05 21.11 9.88
CA ASN A 2 14.61 22.47 9.78
C ASN A 2 13.58 23.53 9.32
N GLU A 3 12.83 23.25 8.27
CA GLU A 3 11.85 24.17 7.67
C GLU A 3 10.67 24.52 8.59
N TYR A 4 10.35 23.62 9.53
CA TYR A 4 9.23 23.81 10.47
C TYR A 4 9.71 24.17 11.88
N GLY A 5 11.02 24.30 12.11
CA GLY A 5 11.58 24.56 13.45
C GLY A 5 11.34 23.43 14.46
N ILE A 6 11.08 22.21 13.99
CA ILE A 6 10.76 21.04 14.82
C ILE A 6 12.06 20.52 15.46
N LYS A 7 12.05 20.31 16.78
CA LYS A 7 13.21 19.82 17.53
C LYS A 7 13.38 18.31 17.41
N GLU A 8 12.30 17.57 17.57
CA GLU A 8 12.29 16.12 17.52
C GLU A 8 11.37 15.60 16.42
N VAL A 9 11.80 14.54 15.76
CA VAL A 9 11.01 13.82 14.75
C VAL A 9 11.13 12.34 15.04
N VAL A 10 10.02 11.71 15.34
CA VAL A 10 9.91 10.24 15.39
C VAL A 10 9.30 9.77 14.09
N THR A 11 9.90 8.78 13.47
CA THR A 11 9.35 8.17 12.24
C THR A 11 8.62 6.89 12.56
N PHE A 12 7.55 6.63 11.84
CA PHE A 12 6.80 5.38 11.90
C PHE A 12 6.81 4.69 10.54
N VAL A 13 7.11 3.40 10.55
CA VAL A 13 7.06 2.51 9.38
C VAL A 13 6.16 1.35 9.72
N ALA A 14 5.14 1.11 8.91
CA ALA A 14 4.24 -0.02 9.04
C ALA A 14 4.75 -1.22 8.23
N ASP A 15 4.86 -2.38 8.86
CA ASP A 15 4.95 -3.66 8.19
C ASP A 15 3.55 -4.13 7.83
N LEU A 16 3.30 -4.26 6.53
CA LEU A 16 2.05 -4.77 5.95
C LEU A 16 2.31 -6.01 5.08
N GLY A 17 3.47 -6.64 5.25
CA GLY A 17 3.90 -7.78 4.46
C GLY A 17 4.47 -7.41 3.09
N GLN A 18 5.05 -6.21 2.95
CA GLN A 18 5.67 -5.72 1.71
C GLN A 18 7.01 -6.38 1.40
N GLY A 19 7.60 -7.10 2.34
CA GLY A 19 8.85 -7.85 2.14
C GLY A 19 10.13 -7.00 2.07
N GLU A 20 10.08 -5.74 2.52
CA GLU A 20 11.23 -4.85 2.57
C GLU A 20 12.11 -5.10 3.80
N ASP A 21 13.39 -4.73 3.73
CA ASP A 21 14.28 -4.69 4.90
C ASP A 21 13.93 -3.47 5.78
N LEU A 22 13.02 -3.70 6.73
CA LEU A 22 12.53 -2.66 7.64
C LEU A 22 13.64 -2.12 8.55
N GLU A 23 14.64 -2.91 8.89
CA GLU A 23 15.80 -2.44 9.67
C GLU A 23 16.68 -1.48 8.83
N CYS A 24 16.81 -1.73 7.53
CA CYS A 24 17.45 -0.80 6.61
C CYS A 24 16.68 0.54 6.55
N ILE A 25 15.34 0.47 6.47
CA ILE A 25 14.49 1.66 6.46
C ILE A 25 14.60 2.42 7.79
N ARG A 26 14.58 1.72 8.92
CA ARG A 26 14.77 2.29 10.25
C ARG A 26 16.11 3.04 10.36
N ARG A 27 17.20 2.40 9.96
CA ARG A 27 18.54 3.02 9.94
C ARG A 27 18.60 4.26 9.04
N LYS A 28 17.97 4.21 7.87
CA LYS A 28 17.88 5.35 6.96
C LYS A 28 17.17 6.53 7.62
N ALA A 29 16.07 6.29 8.32
CA ALA A 29 15.33 7.33 9.05
C ALA A 29 16.20 8.00 10.11
N LEU A 30 16.90 7.22 10.93
CA LEU A 30 17.82 7.73 11.96
C LEU A 30 18.97 8.53 11.34
N ASN A 31 19.58 8.02 10.26
CA ASN A 31 20.65 8.72 9.54
C ASN A 31 20.16 10.02 8.88
N SER A 32 18.86 10.13 8.58
CA SER A 32 18.25 11.35 8.04
C SER A 32 17.85 12.36 9.13
N GLY A 33 18.15 12.07 10.40
CA GLY A 33 17.96 12.98 11.52
C GLY A 33 16.69 12.77 12.33
N ALA A 34 16.03 11.62 12.20
CA ALA A 34 14.99 11.21 13.13
C ALA A 34 15.61 10.95 14.52
N SER A 35 14.91 11.34 15.59
CA SER A 35 15.32 11.06 16.97
C SER A 35 15.06 9.60 17.32
N GLU A 36 14.00 9.04 16.74
CA GLU A 36 13.60 7.64 16.90
C GLU A 36 12.92 7.15 15.61
N ALA A 37 12.97 5.84 15.40
CA ALA A 37 12.27 5.19 14.27
C ALA A 37 11.56 3.94 14.78
N VAL A 38 10.24 4.01 14.81
CA VAL A 38 9.33 2.95 15.24
C VAL A 38 8.94 2.10 14.02
N VAL A 39 9.01 0.79 14.16
CA VAL A 39 8.50 -0.17 13.18
C VAL A 39 7.34 -0.90 13.83
N GLY A 40 6.17 -0.85 13.21
CA GLY A 40 4.98 -1.56 13.66
C GLY A 40 4.69 -2.75 12.76
N ASP A 41 4.64 -3.96 13.35
CA ASP A 41 4.10 -5.14 12.65
C ASP A 41 2.58 -5.05 12.68
N LEU A 42 2.00 -4.81 11.53
CA LEU A 42 0.55 -4.63 11.37
C LEU A 42 -0.06 -5.68 10.42
N VAL A 43 0.68 -6.74 10.10
CA VAL A 43 0.23 -7.72 9.09
C VAL A 43 -1.06 -8.39 9.51
N ASP A 44 -1.14 -8.92 10.74
CA ASP A 44 -2.34 -9.60 11.24
C ASP A 44 -3.52 -8.64 11.33
N ASP A 45 -3.33 -7.46 11.94
CA ASP A 45 -4.36 -6.41 12.04
C ASP A 45 -4.88 -5.98 10.65
N PHE A 46 -3.98 -5.86 9.68
CA PHE A 46 -4.36 -5.49 8.32
C PHE A 46 -5.28 -6.52 7.67
N ILE A 47 -4.97 -7.81 7.85
CA ILE A 47 -5.78 -8.87 7.26
C ILE A 47 -7.10 -9.04 8.02
N GLU A 48 -7.06 -9.11 9.34
CA GLU A 48 -8.25 -9.40 10.14
C GLU A 48 -9.24 -8.25 10.20
N ARG A 49 -8.76 -7.02 10.37
CA ARG A 49 -9.61 -5.84 10.59
C ARG A 49 -10.00 -5.11 9.31
N TYR A 50 -9.26 -5.29 8.22
CA TYR A 50 -9.50 -4.56 6.98
C TYR A 50 -9.75 -5.47 5.77
N ALA A 51 -8.84 -6.42 5.47
CA ALA A 51 -8.96 -7.25 4.29
C ALA A 51 -10.14 -8.23 4.39
N PHE A 52 -10.29 -8.95 5.48
CA PHE A 52 -11.36 -9.93 5.66
C PHE A 52 -12.76 -9.28 5.68
N PRO A 53 -13.00 -8.18 6.39
CA PRO A 53 -14.25 -7.43 6.25
C PRO A 53 -14.53 -6.95 4.82
N ALA A 54 -13.50 -6.54 4.07
CA ALA A 54 -13.65 -6.15 2.67
C ALA A 54 -14.02 -7.35 1.77
N ILE A 55 -13.43 -8.53 1.98
CA ILE A 55 -13.82 -9.77 1.30
C ILE A 55 -15.30 -10.08 1.58
N ARG A 56 -15.69 -10.09 2.85
CA ARG A 56 -17.08 -10.35 3.28
C ARG A 56 -18.08 -9.35 2.69
N ALA A 57 -17.67 -8.11 2.49
CA ALA A 57 -18.48 -7.07 1.87
C ALA A 57 -18.46 -7.10 0.34
N ASN A 58 -17.67 -7.98 -0.29
CA ASN A 58 -17.37 -7.96 -1.73
C ASN A 58 -16.93 -6.58 -2.21
N ALA A 59 -16.07 -5.91 -1.43
CA ALA A 59 -15.70 -4.53 -1.64
C ALA A 59 -14.77 -4.38 -2.85
N LEU A 60 -15.32 -3.83 -3.93
CA LEU A 60 -14.61 -3.52 -5.16
C LEU A 60 -14.93 -2.08 -5.59
N TYR A 61 -13.90 -1.27 -5.79
CA TYR A 61 -14.07 0.04 -6.43
C TYR A 61 -14.30 -0.17 -7.93
N SER A 62 -15.36 0.43 -8.47
CA SER A 62 -15.77 0.29 -9.87
C SER A 62 -15.86 -1.17 -10.32
N GLU A 63 -16.26 -2.08 -9.44
CA GLU A 63 -16.40 -3.54 -9.67
C GLU A 63 -15.09 -4.24 -10.07
N LYS A 64 -13.94 -3.59 -9.92
CA LYS A 64 -12.63 -4.09 -10.35
C LYS A 64 -11.59 -4.07 -9.25
N TYR A 65 -11.31 -2.90 -8.67
CA TYR A 65 -10.20 -2.71 -7.75
C TYR A 65 -10.55 -3.14 -6.32
N PRO A 66 -9.86 -4.15 -5.74
CA PRO A 66 -10.16 -4.68 -4.41
C PRO A 66 -9.57 -3.84 -3.25
N LEU A 67 -9.26 -2.57 -3.49
CA LEU A 67 -8.84 -1.58 -2.48
C LEU A 67 -7.56 -1.93 -1.72
N LEU A 68 -6.71 -2.80 -2.26
CA LEU A 68 -5.55 -3.39 -1.58
C LEU A 68 -4.64 -2.39 -0.83
N THR A 69 -4.29 -1.27 -1.46
CA THR A 69 -3.48 -0.22 -0.82
C THR A 69 -4.34 0.79 -0.06
N ALA A 70 -5.56 1.04 -0.53
CA ALA A 70 -6.49 1.97 0.10
C ALA A 70 -6.87 1.54 1.54
N LEU A 71 -7.09 0.23 1.76
CA LEU A 71 -7.43 -0.35 3.08
C LEU A 71 -6.32 -0.19 4.12
N ALA A 72 -5.07 -0.07 3.68
CA ALA A 72 -3.93 0.08 4.59
C ALA A 72 -3.86 1.48 5.23
N ARG A 73 -4.31 2.51 4.54
CA ARG A 73 -4.11 3.91 4.98
C ARG A 73 -4.80 4.25 6.31
N PRO A 74 -6.06 3.84 6.57
CA PRO A 74 -6.68 4.05 7.88
C PRO A 74 -5.95 3.34 9.02
N LEU A 75 -5.47 2.12 8.81
CA LEU A 75 -4.70 1.38 9.81
C LEU A 75 -3.37 2.06 10.14
N ILE A 76 -2.65 2.52 9.11
CA ILE A 76 -1.40 3.27 9.30
C ILE A 76 -1.67 4.58 10.07
N ALA A 77 -2.74 5.30 9.71
CA ALA A 77 -3.12 6.55 10.38
C ALA A 77 -3.51 6.32 11.85
N GLU A 78 -4.24 5.24 12.14
CA GLU A 78 -4.58 4.86 13.52
C GLU A 78 -3.33 4.66 14.37
N ASN A 79 -2.38 3.88 13.88
CA ASN A 79 -1.12 3.64 14.59
C ASN A 79 -0.26 4.90 14.72
N LEU A 80 -0.21 5.72 13.67
CA LEU A 80 0.50 7.01 13.71
C LEU A 80 -0.07 7.93 14.79
N VAL A 81 -1.40 8.02 14.90
CA VAL A 81 -2.08 8.82 15.94
C VAL A 81 -1.83 8.25 17.33
N ASN A 82 -1.87 6.94 17.51
CA ASN A 82 -1.59 6.29 18.79
C ASN A 82 -0.15 6.58 19.25
N ILE A 83 0.84 6.40 18.38
CA ILE A 83 2.25 6.71 18.66
C ILE A 83 2.40 8.20 18.99
N ALA A 84 1.76 9.10 18.25
CA ALA A 84 1.81 10.53 18.52
C ALA A 84 1.28 10.87 19.91
N ARG A 85 0.21 10.23 20.36
CA ARG A 85 -0.36 10.40 21.69
C ARG A 85 0.55 9.86 22.79
N ASP A 86 1.08 8.66 22.61
CA ASP A 86 1.99 8.02 23.57
C ASP A 86 3.25 8.85 23.81
N LEU A 87 3.72 9.53 22.77
CA LEU A 87 4.87 10.41 22.80
C LEU A 87 4.53 11.87 23.15
N ASN A 88 3.26 12.21 23.37
CA ASN A 88 2.78 13.59 23.52
C ASN A 88 3.27 14.52 22.41
N ALA A 89 3.22 14.05 21.17
CA ALA A 89 3.62 14.83 20.01
C ALA A 89 2.58 15.92 19.67
N ASP A 90 3.06 17.07 19.20
CA ASP A 90 2.20 18.21 18.80
C ASP A 90 1.58 18.03 17.40
N ALA A 91 2.19 17.16 16.59
CA ALA A 91 1.81 17.02 15.18
C ALA A 91 2.15 15.63 14.64
N VAL A 92 1.44 15.26 13.58
CA VAL A 92 1.77 14.13 12.72
C VAL A 92 2.10 14.62 11.31
N ALA A 93 2.92 13.89 10.57
CA ALA A 93 3.31 14.27 9.23
C ALA A 93 3.21 13.10 8.26
N HIS A 94 2.85 13.39 7.01
CA HIS A 94 2.91 12.42 5.91
C HIS A 94 3.37 13.07 4.60
N GLY A 95 3.92 12.24 3.70
CA GLY A 95 4.48 12.70 2.42
C GLY A 95 3.54 12.53 1.22
N CYS A 96 2.24 12.34 1.43
CA CYS A 96 1.31 12.18 0.32
C CYS A 96 1.21 13.46 -0.52
N THR A 97 1.27 13.26 -1.85
CA THR A 97 1.16 14.37 -2.81
C THR A 97 -0.28 14.86 -2.94
N GLY A 98 -0.47 16.09 -3.41
CA GLY A 98 -1.79 16.68 -3.65
C GLY A 98 -2.58 16.06 -4.83
N LYS A 99 -1.94 15.18 -5.61
CA LYS A 99 -2.55 14.54 -6.79
C LYS A 99 -3.19 13.18 -6.50
N GLY A 100 -2.80 12.52 -5.40
CA GLY A 100 -3.27 11.17 -5.04
C GLY A 100 -4.46 11.16 -4.09
N ASN A 101 -5.16 10.03 -4.04
CA ASN A 101 -6.25 9.79 -3.07
C ASN A 101 -5.74 9.58 -1.63
N ASP A 102 -4.50 9.16 -1.46
CA ASP A 102 -3.96 8.80 -0.15
C ASP A 102 -3.91 9.97 0.83
N GLN A 103 -3.65 11.19 0.35
CA GLN A 103 -3.73 12.38 1.19
C GLN A 103 -5.09 12.52 1.88
N VAL A 104 -6.18 12.25 1.13
CA VAL A 104 -7.54 12.35 1.68
C VAL A 104 -7.78 11.25 2.71
N ARG A 105 -7.31 10.04 2.46
CA ARG A 105 -7.43 8.92 3.40
C ARG A 105 -6.70 9.19 4.71
N PHE A 106 -5.46 9.69 4.64
CA PHE A 106 -4.69 10.06 5.83
C PHE A 106 -5.31 11.24 6.57
N ASP A 107 -5.60 12.34 5.86
CA ASP A 107 -6.15 13.55 6.49
C ASP A 107 -7.48 13.25 7.20
N LEU A 108 -8.39 12.51 6.56
CA LEU A 108 -9.67 12.15 7.17
C LEU A 108 -9.51 11.21 8.38
N ALA A 109 -8.66 10.20 8.26
CA ALA A 109 -8.42 9.25 9.36
C ALA A 109 -7.75 9.94 10.55
N ILE A 110 -6.72 10.76 10.31
CA ILE A 110 -6.03 11.51 11.37
C ILE A 110 -6.98 12.50 12.04
N ASN A 111 -7.76 13.28 11.27
CA ASN A 111 -8.72 14.23 11.85
C ASN A 111 -9.82 13.55 12.66
N ALA A 112 -10.24 12.35 12.25
CA ALA A 112 -11.25 11.59 12.99
C ALA A 112 -10.72 10.99 14.30
N LEU A 113 -9.47 10.53 14.30
CA LEU A 113 -8.86 9.79 15.41
C LEU A 113 -8.07 10.70 16.37
N GLY A 114 -7.48 11.79 15.86
CA GLY A 114 -6.66 12.73 16.60
C GLY A 114 -6.93 14.18 16.18
N PRO A 115 -8.16 14.71 16.42
CA PRO A 115 -8.55 16.06 15.97
C PRO A 115 -7.74 17.19 16.60
N ASP A 116 -7.04 16.91 17.65
CA ASP A 116 -6.14 17.81 18.38
C ASP A 116 -4.72 17.85 17.78
N LEU A 117 -4.36 16.88 16.94
CA LEU A 117 -3.05 16.81 16.31
C LEU A 117 -2.99 17.68 15.05
N LYS A 118 -1.93 18.48 14.93
CA LYS A 118 -1.65 19.20 13.69
C LYS A 118 -1.15 18.23 12.61
N ILE A 119 -1.70 18.33 11.41
CA ILE A 119 -1.20 17.58 10.24
C ILE A 119 -0.20 18.44 9.47
N ILE A 120 0.99 17.92 9.21
CA ILE A 120 2.05 18.55 8.42
C ILE A 120 2.26 17.76 7.13
N THR A 121 2.21 18.43 6.00
CA THR A 121 2.21 17.80 4.68
C THR A 121 3.25 18.41 3.73
N PRO A 122 4.55 18.18 3.97
CA PRO A 122 5.62 18.86 3.25
C PRO A 122 5.53 18.72 1.72
N ALA A 123 5.14 17.54 1.23
CA ALA A 123 5.01 17.31 -0.19
C ALA A 123 3.97 18.22 -0.89
N ARG A 124 2.92 18.62 -0.15
CA ARG A 124 1.89 19.56 -0.64
C ARG A 124 2.29 21.01 -0.43
N GLU A 125 2.88 21.30 0.72
CA GLU A 125 3.20 22.66 1.16
C GLU A 125 4.37 23.25 0.39
N TRP A 126 5.40 22.45 0.11
CA TRP A 126 6.59 22.89 -0.60
C TRP A 126 6.45 22.83 -2.12
N ASN A 127 5.55 21.99 -2.63
CA ASN A 127 5.29 21.80 -4.06
C ASN A 127 6.56 21.62 -4.90
N MET A 128 7.55 20.90 -4.37
CA MET A 128 8.81 20.63 -5.04
C MET A 128 8.62 19.65 -6.19
N SER A 129 9.29 19.92 -7.31
CA SER A 129 9.50 18.92 -8.35
C SER A 129 10.41 17.79 -7.85
N ARG A 130 10.47 16.68 -8.61
CA ARG A 130 11.36 15.55 -8.28
C ARG A 130 12.83 15.98 -8.26
N GLU A 131 13.24 16.81 -9.21
CA GLU A 131 14.58 17.34 -9.32
C GLU A 131 14.93 18.22 -8.11
N GLU A 132 14.02 19.11 -7.72
CA GLU A 132 14.23 19.98 -6.55
C GLU A 132 14.30 19.18 -5.25
N ALA A 133 13.49 18.11 -5.11
CA ALA A 133 13.57 17.22 -3.96
C ALA A 133 14.90 16.46 -3.88
N ILE A 134 15.45 16.05 -5.03
CA ILE A 134 16.80 15.42 -5.10
C ILE A 134 17.86 16.40 -4.63
N LEU A 135 17.89 17.62 -5.21
CA LEU A 135 18.84 18.66 -4.83
C LEU A 135 18.73 19.04 -3.34
N TYR A 136 17.50 19.09 -2.82
CA TYR A 136 17.27 19.29 -1.40
C TYR A 136 17.88 18.16 -0.56
N GLY A 137 17.66 16.90 -0.97
CA GLY A 137 18.27 15.74 -0.30
C GLY A 137 19.80 15.80 -0.30
N GLU A 138 20.41 16.10 -1.44
CA GLU A 138 21.88 16.25 -1.57
C GLU A 138 22.42 17.35 -0.64
N LYS A 139 21.75 18.52 -0.61
CA LYS A 139 22.12 19.64 0.25
C LYS A 139 22.20 19.27 1.74
N PHE A 140 21.33 18.36 2.18
CA PHE A 140 21.26 17.94 3.59
C PHE A 140 21.89 16.56 3.85
N GLY A 141 22.59 15.99 2.87
CA GLY A 141 23.26 14.68 2.97
C GLY A 141 22.28 13.52 3.18
N ILE A 142 21.03 13.66 2.72
CA ILE A 142 20.02 12.62 2.83
C ILE A 142 20.24 11.61 1.70
N PRO A 143 20.53 10.34 2.00
CA PRO A 143 20.73 9.33 0.97
C PRO A 143 19.39 9.06 0.27
N ALA A 144 19.21 9.65 -0.91
CA ALA A 144 18.09 9.35 -1.79
C ALA A 144 18.45 8.15 -2.67
N PRO A 145 17.71 7.06 -2.66
CA PRO A 145 17.88 6.01 -3.65
C PRO A 145 17.33 6.50 -4.98
N VAL A 146 18.11 7.32 -5.67
CA VAL A 146 17.76 7.78 -7.02
C VAL A 146 18.09 6.66 -7.98
N SER A 147 17.18 5.72 -8.12
CA SER A 147 17.22 4.81 -9.25
C SER A 147 16.43 5.45 -10.40
N LYS A 148 17.13 5.90 -11.42
CA LYS A 148 16.56 6.24 -12.72
C LYS A 148 15.95 5.01 -13.43
N LYS A 149 15.99 3.84 -12.81
CA LYS A 149 15.71 2.55 -13.44
C LYS A 149 14.25 2.11 -13.42
N SER A 150 13.41 2.66 -12.55
CA SER A 150 11.98 2.36 -12.61
C SER A 150 11.21 3.63 -12.95
N PRO A 151 10.53 3.66 -14.10
CA PRO A 151 9.68 4.79 -14.46
C PRO A 151 8.36 4.80 -13.65
N TYR A 152 8.07 3.73 -12.93
CA TYR A 152 6.80 3.54 -12.22
C TYR A 152 6.94 3.87 -10.74
N SER A 153 5.83 4.30 -10.14
CA SER A 153 5.62 4.29 -8.69
C SER A 153 4.93 2.99 -8.31
N ILE A 154 5.50 2.25 -7.36
CA ILE A 154 4.98 0.95 -6.96
C ILE A 154 4.78 0.96 -5.45
N ASP A 155 3.57 0.60 -5.01
CA ASP A 155 3.21 0.40 -3.61
C ASP A 155 2.84 -1.07 -3.40
N VAL A 156 3.39 -1.70 -2.36
CA VAL A 156 3.30 -3.15 -2.12
C VAL A 156 2.84 -3.41 -0.70
N ASN A 157 1.97 -4.41 -0.55
CA ASN A 157 1.65 -5.03 0.73
C ASN A 157 1.25 -6.50 0.52
N LEU A 158 0.87 -7.20 1.57
CA LEU A 158 0.52 -8.62 1.49
C LEU A 158 -0.67 -8.91 0.54
N LEU A 159 -1.58 -7.95 0.33
CA LEU A 159 -2.75 -8.13 -0.55
C LEU A 159 -2.41 -7.96 -2.03
N GLY A 160 -1.27 -7.34 -2.34
CA GLY A 160 -0.90 -7.12 -3.73
C GLY A 160 -0.04 -5.88 -3.97
N ARG A 161 -0.03 -5.44 -5.21
CA ARG A 161 0.76 -4.31 -5.71
C ARG A 161 -0.11 -3.31 -6.48
N SER A 162 0.16 -2.04 -6.27
CA SER A 162 -0.37 -0.96 -7.11
C SER A 162 0.78 -0.32 -7.88
N ILE A 163 0.60 -0.09 -9.17
CA ILE A 163 1.62 0.39 -10.10
C ILE A 163 1.05 1.57 -10.86
N GLU A 164 1.68 2.73 -10.74
CA GLU A 164 1.20 3.97 -11.35
C GLU A 164 2.37 4.83 -11.89
N ALA A 165 2.05 5.92 -12.53
CA ALA A 165 2.96 6.92 -13.06
C ALA A 165 3.87 6.43 -14.22
N GLY A 166 4.82 7.26 -14.62
CA GLY A 166 5.78 6.94 -15.68
C GLY A 166 5.11 6.69 -17.02
N LEU A 167 5.41 5.56 -17.64
CA LEU A 167 4.85 5.20 -18.95
C LEU A 167 3.32 5.01 -18.91
N LEU A 168 2.74 4.72 -17.75
CA LEU A 168 1.29 4.52 -17.60
C LEU A 168 0.49 5.83 -17.66
N GLU A 169 1.14 6.98 -17.60
CA GLU A 169 0.48 8.29 -17.79
C GLU A 169 -0.09 8.44 -19.21
N ASP A 170 0.49 7.73 -20.18
CA ASP A 170 -0.12 7.58 -21.50
C ASP A 170 -0.97 6.29 -21.54
N PRO A 171 -2.30 6.40 -21.60
CA PRO A 171 -3.18 5.24 -21.59
C PRO A 171 -3.07 4.38 -22.85
N MET A 172 -2.40 4.85 -23.90
CA MET A 172 -2.18 4.11 -25.14
C MET A 172 -0.94 3.21 -25.11
N ILE A 173 -0.08 3.36 -24.11
CA ILE A 173 1.13 2.54 -23.96
C ILE A 173 0.79 1.25 -23.22
N GLU A 174 1.14 0.12 -23.82
CA GLU A 174 1.00 -1.19 -23.16
C GLU A 174 2.01 -1.29 -22.00
N PRO A 175 1.56 -1.79 -20.82
CA PRO A 175 2.47 -2.02 -19.72
C PRO A 175 3.50 -3.09 -20.07
N THR A 176 4.76 -2.86 -19.69
CA THR A 176 5.82 -3.82 -19.93
C THR A 176 5.68 -5.06 -19.03
N ALA A 177 6.08 -6.22 -19.52
CA ALA A 177 5.90 -7.49 -18.79
C ALA A 177 6.64 -7.54 -17.44
N ASP A 178 7.75 -6.79 -17.32
CA ASP A 178 8.61 -6.74 -16.13
C ASP A 178 7.99 -6.01 -14.93
N ILE A 179 6.87 -5.30 -15.12
CA ILE A 179 6.17 -4.68 -13.99
C ILE A 179 5.43 -5.70 -13.13
N PHE A 180 5.08 -6.87 -13.70
CA PHE A 180 4.36 -7.92 -13.01
C PHE A 180 5.32 -8.85 -12.27
N SER A 181 5.09 -9.07 -10.97
CA SER A 181 5.93 -9.93 -10.14
C SER A 181 5.16 -10.92 -9.26
N MET A 182 3.85 -10.72 -9.11
CA MET A 182 2.99 -11.62 -8.34
C MET A 182 2.19 -12.59 -9.22
N THR A 183 2.15 -12.33 -10.53
CA THR A 183 1.32 -13.08 -11.47
C THR A 183 2.16 -13.55 -12.67
N SER A 184 2.03 -14.81 -13.03
CA SER A 184 2.66 -15.38 -14.21
C SER A 184 2.12 -14.77 -15.51
N SER A 185 2.92 -14.77 -16.56
CA SER A 185 2.43 -14.51 -17.92
C SER A 185 1.51 -15.64 -18.40
N ILE A 186 0.80 -15.43 -19.49
CA ILE A 186 -0.02 -16.48 -20.09
C ILE A 186 0.84 -17.67 -20.50
N ASP A 187 2.02 -17.40 -21.06
CA ASP A 187 2.93 -18.43 -21.56
C ASP A 187 3.58 -19.25 -20.42
N ASP A 188 3.76 -18.64 -19.25
CA ASP A 188 4.36 -19.26 -18.06
C ASP A 188 3.30 -19.91 -17.14
N SER A 189 2.03 -19.69 -17.40
CA SER A 189 0.94 -20.26 -16.62
C SER A 189 0.75 -21.75 -16.90
N PRO A 190 0.27 -22.57 -15.92
CA PRO A 190 -0.03 -23.98 -16.16
C PRO A 190 -1.08 -24.16 -17.24
N ASN A 191 -0.86 -25.15 -18.13
CA ASN A 191 -1.79 -25.47 -19.22
C ASN A 191 -3.03 -26.26 -18.77
N SER A 192 -3.06 -26.73 -17.52
CA SER A 192 -4.19 -27.50 -16.98
C SER A 192 -4.95 -26.65 -15.99
N PRO A 193 -6.29 -26.61 -16.01
CA PRO A 193 -7.09 -25.93 -15.01
C PRO A 193 -6.92 -26.59 -13.64
N GLN A 194 -7.11 -25.81 -12.60
CA GLN A 194 -7.11 -26.27 -11.22
C GLN A 194 -8.38 -25.78 -10.53
N ASP A 195 -9.15 -26.72 -9.98
CA ASP A 195 -10.26 -26.40 -9.10
C ASP A 195 -9.71 -26.03 -7.72
N ILE A 196 -10.28 -24.97 -7.11
CA ILE A 196 -9.88 -24.47 -5.81
C ILE A 196 -11.11 -24.47 -4.92
N GLU A 197 -11.06 -25.21 -3.83
CA GLU A 197 -12.05 -25.16 -2.77
C GLU A 197 -11.65 -24.15 -1.72
N ILE A 198 -12.54 -23.19 -1.39
CA ILE A 198 -12.33 -22.19 -0.33
C ILE A 198 -13.44 -22.35 0.70
N VAL A 199 -13.06 -22.57 1.94
CA VAL A 199 -14.00 -22.77 3.05
C VAL A 199 -14.28 -21.44 3.71
N PHE A 200 -15.56 -21.06 3.75
CA PHE A 200 -16.04 -19.85 4.45
C PHE A 200 -16.82 -20.19 5.70
N LYS A 201 -16.66 -19.38 6.75
CA LYS A 201 -17.50 -19.40 7.96
C LYS A 201 -17.94 -17.96 8.27
N ASN A 202 -19.26 -17.75 8.31
CA ASN A 202 -19.85 -16.42 8.53
C ASN A 202 -19.35 -15.36 7.53
N GLY A 203 -19.02 -15.76 6.29
CA GLY A 203 -18.50 -14.89 5.25
C GLY A 203 -17.00 -14.60 5.35
N PHE A 204 -16.27 -15.21 6.29
CA PHE A 204 -14.81 -15.11 6.37
C PHE A 204 -14.16 -16.38 5.84
N PRO A 205 -13.12 -16.29 5.00
CA PRO A 205 -12.38 -17.47 4.55
C PRO A 205 -11.63 -18.05 5.75
N ILE A 206 -11.73 -19.36 5.96
CA ILE A 206 -11.09 -20.07 7.07
C ILE A 206 -10.19 -21.22 6.60
N GLY A 207 -10.16 -21.52 5.30
CA GLY A 207 -9.31 -22.58 4.76
C GLY A 207 -9.33 -22.62 3.24
N ILE A 208 -8.34 -23.33 2.68
CA ILE A 208 -8.21 -23.61 1.24
C ILE A 208 -7.93 -25.10 1.06
N GLY A 209 -8.78 -25.78 0.27
CA GLY A 209 -8.81 -27.23 0.21
C GLY A 209 -9.21 -27.84 1.55
N ASN A 210 -8.49 -28.85 1.97
CA ASN A 210 -8.75 -29.56 3.25
C ASN A 210 -8.00 -28.93 4.44
N GLU A 211 -7.34 -27.77 4.27
CA GLU A 211 -6.53 -27.16 5.30
C GLU A 211 -7.23 -25.94 5.92
N LEU A 212 -7.37 -25.95 7.25
CA LEU A 212 -7.70 -24.75 8.01
C LEU A 212 -6.42 -23.92 8.21
N LEU A 213 -6.50 -22.63 7.94
CA LEU A 213 -5.35 -21.75 7.88
C LEU A 213 -5.63 -20.45 8.68
N THR A 214 -4.57 -19.83 9.15
CA THR A 214 -4.66 -18.47 9.71
C THR A 214 -5.01 -17.46 8.62
N PRO A 215 -5.55 -16.28 8.96
CA PRO A 215 -5.89 -15.23 8.00
C PRO A 215 -4.74 -14.87 7.06
N VAL A 216 -3.53 -14.70 7.59
CA VAL A 216 -2.32 -14.39 6.81
C VAL A 216 -1.92 -15.53 5.87
N GLU A 217 -1.99 -16.78 6.34
CA GLU A 217 -1.70 -17.96 5.52
C GLU A 217 -2.71 -18.12 4.37
N ILE A 218 -3.98 -17.82 4.60
CA ILE A 218 -5.02 -17.82 3.55
C ILE A 218 -4.64 -16.84 2.43
N ILE A 219 -4.29 -15.60 2.77
CA ILE A 219 -3.90 -14.60 1.77
C ILE A 219 -2.64 -15.05 1.02
N LYS A 220 -1.60 -15.53 1.72
CA LYS A 220 -0.37 -16.02 1.09
C LYS A 220 -0.65 -17.18 0.13
N LYS A 221 -1.38 -18.19 0.58
CA LYS A 221 -1.73 -19.36 -0.24
C LYS A 221 -2.61 -18.99 -1.42
N ALA A 222 -3.57 -18.09 -1.24
CA ALA A 222 -4.41 -17.59 -2.31
C ALA A 222 -3.59 -16.77 -3.34
N ASN A 223 -2.64 -15.95 -2.89
CA ASN A 223 -1.72 -15.23 -3.78
C ASN A 223 -0.89 -16.21 -4.62
N ASP A 224 -0.30 -17.23 -4.00
CA ASP A 224 0.54 -18.21 -4.69
C ASP A 224 -0.25 -19.01 -5.74
N ILE A 225 -1.45 -19.48 -5.38
CA ILE A 225 -2.28 -20.26 -6.30
C ILE A 225 -2.74 -19.39 -7.45
N ALA A 226 -3.39 -18.25 -7.19
CA ALA A 226 -3.96 -17.39 -8.21
C ALA A 226 -2.86 -16.74 -9.08
N GLY A 227 -1.78 -16.29 -8.46
CA GLY A 227 -0.64 -15.68 -9.14
C GLY A 227 0.02 -16.61 -10.14
N ARG A 228 0.21 -17.90 -9.79
CA ARG A 228 0.75 -18.92 -10.70
C ARG A 228 -0.08 -19.11 -11.97
N TYR A 229 -1.38 -18.88 -11.90
CA TYR A 229 -2.29 -18.94 -13.05
C TYR A 229 -2.49 -17.59 -13.75
N GLY A 230 -1.68 -16.59 -13.44
CA GLY A 230 -1.78 -15.26 -14.03
C GLY A 230 -3.05 -14.50 -13.64
N PHE A 231 -3.81 -15.01 -12.67
CA PHE A 231 -5.04 -14.38 -12.20
C PHE A 231 -4.74 -13.23 -11.25
N GLY A 232 -5.49 -12.12 -11.38
CA GLY A 232 -5.43 -11.01 -10.43
C GLY A 232 -4.81 -9.73 -10.97
N ARG A 233 -4.55 -9.63 -12.28
CA ARG A 233 -4.14 -8.37 -12.93
C ARG A 233 -5.36 -7.51 -13.22
N ILE A 234 -5.23 -6.22 -12.93
CA ILE A 234 -6.25 -5.22 -13.22
C ILE A 234 -5.55 -4.04 -13.89
N ASP A 235 -6.06 -3.61 -15.03
CA ASP A 235 -5.70 -2.37 -15.70
C ASP A 235 -6.96 -1.51 -15.79
N MET A 236 -6.93 -0.33 -15.19
CA MET A 236 -8.09 0.54 -15.16
C MET A 236 -7.73 2.01 -15.11
N ILE A 237 -8.65 2.82 -15.57
CA ILE A 237 -8.65 4.26 -15.32
C ILE A 237 -9.59 4.52 -14.15
N GLU A 238 -9.08 5.12 -13.10
CA GLU A 238 -9.86 5.45 -11.91
C GLU A 238 -9.98 6.96 -11.69
N ASP A 239 -11.03 7.32 -10.96
CA ASP A 239 -11.28 8.70 -10.54
C ASP A 239 -10.54 8.97 -9.23
N ARG A 240 -9.82 10.10 -9.18
CA ARG A 240 -9.26 10.62 -7.95
C ARG A 240 -10.18 11.68 -7.35
N VAL A 241 -10.30 11.70 -6.04
CA VAL A 241 -11.16 12.63 -5.29
C VAL A 241 -10.84 14.10 -5.64
N VAL A 242 -9.60 14.38 -6.01
CA VAL A 242 -9.14 15.70 -6.45
C VAL A 242 -9.63 16.12 -7.85
N GLY A 243 -10.43 15.30 -8.52
CA GLY A 243 -11.06 15.64 -9.80
C GLY A 243 -10.25 15.31 -11.05
N ILE A 244 -9.25 14.45 -10.93
CA ILE A 244 -8.46 13.94 -12.08
C ILE A 244 -8.67 12.45 -12.25
N LYS A 245 -8.34 11.95 -13.44
CA LYS A 245 -8.28 10.51 -13.74
C LYS A 245 -6.82 10.07 -13.82
N SER A 246 -6.56 8.83 -13.44
CA SER A 246 -5.26 8.19 -13.59
C SER A 246 -5.41 6.74 -13.99
N ARG A 247 -4.46 6.24 -14.77
CA ARG A 247 -4.37 4.82 -15.07
C ARG A 247 -3.56 4.14 -13.99
N GLU A 248 -4.14 3.08 -13.46
CA GLU A 248 -3.57 2.26 -12.41
C GLU A 248 -3.54 0.80 -12.84
N ILE A 249 -2.45 0.13 -12.56
CA ILE A 249 -2.32 -1.31 -12.71
C ILE A 249 -2.16 -1.94 -11.35
N TYR A 250 -2.89 -3.01 -11.12
CA TYR A 250 -2.85 -3.76 -9.87
C TYR A 250 -2.53 -5.22 -10.13
N GLU A 251 -1.76 -5.80 -9.21
CA GLU A 251 -1.68 -7.25 -9.04
C GLU A 251 -2.27 -7.59 -7.67
N SER A 252 -3.37 -8.30 -7.63
CA SER A 252 -4.06 -8.68 -6.41
C SER A 252 -4.65 -10.09 -6.53
N PRO A 253 -3.78 -11.10 -6.72
CA PRO A 253 -4.24 -12.43 -7.06
C PRO A 253 -5.09 -13.07 -5.97
N GLY A 254 -4.62 -13.11 -4.74
CA GLY A 254 -5.32 -13.78 -3.65
C GLY A 254 -6.58 -13.05 -3.20
N LEU A 255 -6.52 -11.73 -3.04
CA LEU A 255 -7.68 -10.95 -2.58
C LEU A 255 -8.82 -11.01 -3.60
N LEU A 256 -8.52 -10.90 -4.91
CA LEU A 256 -9.53 -11.04 -5.96
C LEU A 256 -10.10 -12.45 -6.04
N LEU A 257 -9.26 -13.49 -5.88
CA LEU A 257 -9.72 -14.87 -5.83
C LEU A 257 -10.72 -15.07 -4.68
N LEU A 258 -10.40 -14.59 -3.48
CA LEU A 258 -11.24 -14.72 -2.29
C LEU A 258 -12.55 -13.94 -2.43
N ILE A 259 -12.50 -12.70 -2.94
CA ILE A 259 -13.73 -11.90 -3.19
C ILE A 259 -14.60 -12.60 -4.25
N LYS A 260 -14.01 -13.12 -5.32
CA LYS A 260 -14.76 -13.80 -6.36
C LYS A 260 -15.43 -15.07 -5.86
N ALA A 261 -14.70 -15.89 -5.09
CA ALA A 261 -15.25 -17.08 -4.48
C ALA A 261 -16.35 -16.80 -3.43
N HIS A 262 -16.21 -15.69 -2.68
CA HIS A 262 -17.24 -15.27 -1.72
C HIS A 262 -18.52 -14.76 -2.39
N LYS A 263 -18.39 -14.23 -3.62
CA LYS A 263 -19.53 -13.67 -4.36
C LYS A 263 -20.42 -14.75 -4.99
N GLU A 264 -19.87 -15.92 -5.31
CA GLU A 264 -20.61 -17.09 -5.86
C GLU A 264 -21.49 -17.77 -4.78
#